data_9d152ab829129a136589785b7025e449
#
_entry.id   9d152ab829129a136589785b7025e449
#
_cell.length_a   1.000
_cell.length_b   1.000
_cell.length_c   1.000
_cell.angle_alpha   90.00
_cell.angle_beta   90.00
_cell.angle_gamma   90.00
#
_symmetry.space_group_name_H-M   'P 1'
#
loop_
_entity.id
_entity.type
_entity.pdbx_description
1 polymer ?
#
loop_
_entity_poly.entity_id
_entity_poly.type
_entity_poly.pdbx_seq_one_letter_code
_entity_poly.pdbx_strand_id
1 'polypeptide(L)'
;MVTEKIIFWESGNFLSLFFANSLQKKINSEFYAIIDVPERQKLFYQKQKLVDFKKIWFFHDGISKPRKNVDIDFLTSFEEKYNINLWLLALNERLFNEYNEFYKFSREEILSILEDECKMFEKILALKPKFLISYKSTFHHHEIFHQMCKISGVKPLIFSASVLANRCMITEEPNILDDKRTIEELQSSNRDFNALQKYWKKFELRKQFGDTTDTLRKSKTPKINAGLDFVFSSNTIIENNYGYYGHTKRKALSNYVVTRMKKKNRNDYMDKNFLKVIDDSTPFVYFPLHQMPERELLIASPFNTNQIETIKHIAKSLPIGYRLFVKEHPSQVTREWRDISFYEEILSIPNVQLLHYSIKSEDILKKCSLVITIHGAVGLEAAIHKKPAIIFSDFFYSILPSVHRLQSIEELPRVIRSSLRTKVHASDVDKFLNLLEENSIDFDLF
;
A
#
# COMPACT_ATOMS: atom_id res chain seq x y z
N MET A 1 -6.38 36.73 16.06
CA MET A 1 -5.93 35.71 15.10
C MET A 1 -6.92 34.56 15.17
N VAL A 2 -7.44 34.09 14.03
CA VAL A 2 -8.31 32.92 14.01
C VAL A 2 -7.44 31.71 14.34
N THR A 3 -7.83 30.96 15.38
CA THR A 3 -7.12 29.73 15.77
C THR A 3 -7.28 28.69 14.66
N GLU A 4 -6.17 28.15 14.16
CA GLU A 4 -6.18 27.15 13.09
C GLU A 4 -6.73 25.83 13.61
N LYS A 5 -7.50 25.11 12.78
CA LYS A 5 -8.07 23.81 13.10
C LYS A 5 -7.29 22.73 12.39
N ILE A 6 -6.91 21.71 13.14
CA ILE A 6 -6.14 20.56 12.64
C ILE A 6 -6.91 19.30 12.95
N ILE A 7 -7.11 18.46 11.93
CA ILE A 7 -7.71 17.14 12.08
C ILE A 7 -6.62 16.08 12.08
N PHE A 8 -6.67 15.16 13.03
CA PHE A 8 -5.85 13.94 13.08
C PHE A 8 -6.69 12.74 12.68
N TRP A 9 -6.18 11.92 11.77
CA TRP A 9 -6.74 10.60 11.50
C TRP A 9 -5.94 9.55 12.26
N GLU A 10 -6.59 8.88 13.20
CA GLU A 10 -5.99 7.89 14.10
C GLU A 10 -6.49 6.48 13.76
N SER A 11 -5.60 5.62 13.29
CA SER A 11 -5.90 4.23 12.91
C SER A 11 -5.25 3.19 13.82
N GLY A 12 -5.14 3.50 15.12
CA GLY A 12 -4.61 2.59 16.14
C GLY A 12 -3.10 2.57 16.30
N ASN A 13 -2.38 3.39 15.54
CA ASN A 13 -0.97 3.65 15.77
C ASN A 13 -0.82 4.83 16.75
N PHE A 14 -0.40 4.55 17.99
CA PHE A 14 -0.26 5.57 19.03
C PHE A 14 0.79 6.65 18.72
N LEU A 15 1.63 6.48 17.69
CA LEU A 15 2.62 7.49 17.33
C LEU A 15 1.96 8.82 16.90
N SER A 16 0.86 8.80 16.16
CA SER A 16 0.15 10.02 15.79
C SER A 16 -0.42 10.74 17.00
N LEU A 17 -0.91 10.02 18.03
CA LEU A 17 -1.36 10.61 19.29
C LEU A 17 -0.20 11.26 20.05
N PHE A 18 0.98 10.62 20.10
CA PHE A 18 2.18 11.20 20.71
C PHE A 18 2.68 12.42 19.93
N PHE A 19 2.58 12.37 18.61
CA PHE A 19 2.89 13.50 17.76
C PHE A 19 1.94 14.68 18.04
N ALA A 20 0.63 14.42 18.11
CA ALA A 20 -0.37 15.43 18.46
C ALA A 20 -0.09 16.05 19.85
N ASN A 21 0.26 15.21 20.86
CA ASN A 21 0.65 15.68 22.19
C ASN A 21 1.90 16.57 22.16
N SER A 22 2.86 16.26 21.32
CA SER A 22 4.06 17.09 21.17
C SER A 22 3.77 18.40 20.45
N LEU A 23 2.91 18.34 19.43
CA LEU A 23 2.53 19.48 18.61
C LEU A 23 1.69 20.50 19.40
N GLN A 24 0.72 20.05 20.21
CA GLN A 24 -0.12 20.97 21.01
C GLN A 24 0.66 21.81 22.02
N LYS A 25 1.86 21.36 22.42
CA LYS A 25 2.75 22.12 23.32
C LYS A 25 3.51 23.23 22.59
N LYS A 26 3.56 23.19 21.26
CA LYS A 26 4.37 24.08 20.41
C LYS A 26 3.54 25.07 19.61
N ILE A 27 2.30 24.75 19.30
CA ILE A 27 1.43 25.58 18.47
C ILE A 27 0.09 25.83 19.18
N ASN A 28 -0.44 27.04 18.98
CA ASN A 28 -1.78 27.40 19.47
C ASN A 28 -2.82 27.11 18.36
N SER A 29 -3.34 25.90 18.33
CA SER A 29 -4.33 25.44 17.35
C SER A 29 -5.40 24.57 18.01
N GLU A 30 -6.57 24.49 17.42
CA GLU A 30 -7.63 23.58 17.86
C GLU A 30 -7.45 22.20 17.20
N PHE A 31 -7.37 21.16 18.02
CA PHE A 31 -7.19 19.79 17.55
C PHE A 31 -8.50 19.03 17.55
N TYR A 32 -8.72 18.26 16.50
CA TYR A 32 -9.85 17.40 16.26
C TYR A 32 -9.34 16.03 15.85
N ALA A 33 -10.10 14.94 16.13
CA ALA A 33 -9.66 13.61 15.74
C ALA A 33 -10.81 12.79 15.14
N ILE A 34 -10.47 12.05 14.08
CA ILE A 34 -11.26 10.93 13.56
C ILE A 34 -10.53 9.66 14.03
N ILE A 35 -11.20 8.85 14.84
CA ILE A 35 -10.64 7.63 15.43
C ILE A 35 -11.23 6.42 14.71
N ASP A 36 -10.39 5.79 13.91
CA ASP A 36 -10.70 4.59 13.12
C ASP A 36 -10.00 3.38 13.76
N VAL A 37 -10.60 2.84 14.82
CA VAL A 37 -10.01 1.75 15.59
C VAL A 37 -11.08 0.74 16.02
N PRO A 38 -10.71 -0.52 16.30
CA PRO A 38 -11.58 -1.49 16.92
C PRO A 38 -12.08 -1.05 18.31
N GLU A 39 -13.25 -1.53 18.74
CA GLU A 39 -13.92 -1.15 20.00
C GLU A 39 -13.01 -1.25 21.23
N ARG A 40 -12.15 -2.26 21.29
CA ARG A 40 -11.16 -2.41 22.39
C ARG A 40 -10.27 -1.18 22.58
N GLN A 41 -9.84 -0.56 21.48
CA GLN A 41 -8.97 0.61 21.52
C GLN A 41 -9.77 1.91 21.71
N LYS A 42 -11.03 1.94 21.32
CA LYS A 42 -11.93 3.09 21.51
C LYS A 42 -11.97 3.56 22.97
N LEU A 43 -12.04 2.64 23.93
CA LEU A 43 -12.02 2.95 25.35
C LEU A 43 -10.76 3.72 25.78
N PHE A 44 -9.61 3.43 25.16
CA PHE A 44 -8.39 4.17 25.42
C PHE A 44 -8.53 5.61 24.95
N TYR A 45 -8.98 5.84 23.72
CA TYR A 45 -9.15 7.19 23.16
C TYR A 45 -10.22 8.01 23.90
N GLN A 46 -11.24 7.36 24.43
CA GLN A 46 -12.27 8.02 25.28
C GLN A 46 -11.70 8.49 26.63
N LYS A 47 -10.73 7.78 27.20
CA LYS A 47 -10.16 8.03 28.52
C LYS A 47 -8.83 8.79 28.49
N GLN A 48 -8.20 8.92 27.34
CA GLN A 48 -6.90 9.59 27.22
C GLN A 48 -7.00 11.08 27.62
N LYS A 49 -5.92 11.60 28.22
CA LYS A 49 -5.74 12.99 28.62
C LYS A 49 -4.45 13.61 28.05
N LEU A 50 -3.82 12.91 27.09
CA LEU A 50 -2.57 13.34 26.48
C LEU A 50 -2.77 14.53 25.54
N VAL A 51 -3.87 14.52 24.80
CA VAL A 51 -4.21 15.56 23.82
C VAL A 51 -5.61 16.10 24.13
N ASP A 52 -5.72 17.44 24.18
CA ASP A 52 -7.00 18.14 24.31
C ASP A 52 -7.68 18.28 22.94
N PHE A 53 -8.32 17.21 22.48
CA PHE A 53 -9.14 17.29 21.28
C PHE A 53 -10.47 18.00 21.58
N LYS A 54 -10.77 19.06 20.83
CA LYS A 54 -12.05 19.79 20.92
C LYS A 54 -13.25 18.92 20.59
N LYS A 55 -13.04 17.95 19.67
CA LYS A 55 -14.02 16.92 19.34
C LYS A 55 -13.32 15.68 18.79
N ILE A 56 -13.86 14.52 19.16
CA ILE A 56 -13.48 13.22 18.64
C ILE A 56 -14.69 12.60 17.92
N TRP A 57 -14.48 12.12 16.71
CA TRP A 57 -15.43 11.25 16.01
C TRP A 57 -14.86 9.83 15.99
N PHE A 58 -15.61 8.90 16.48
CA PHE A 58 -15.32 7.48 16.29
C PHE A 58 -15.93 7.07 14.96
N PHE A 59 -15.08 6.69 14.00
CA PHE A 59 -15.49 6.44 12.62
C PHE A 59 -16.68 5.46 12.54
N HIS A 60 -16.53 4.30 13.18
CA HIS A 60 -17.56 3.26 13.14
C HIS A 60 -18.89 3.63 13.83
N ASP A 61 -18.91 4.61 14.74
CA ASP A 61 -20.15 5.10 15.35
C ASP A 61 -20.97 5.95 14.36
N GLY A 62 -20.31 6.50 13.34
CA GLY A 62 -20.98 7.28 12.30
C GLY A 62 -21.62 6.44 11.22
N ILE A 63 -21.37 5.14 11.19
CA ILE A 63 -21.85 4.23 10.15
C ILE A 63 -23.00 3.39 10.71
N SER A 64 -24.16 3.52 10.09
CA SER A 64 -25.34 2.74 10.44
C SER A 64 -25.23 1.30 9.92
N LYS A 65 -26.10 0.42 10.44
CA LYS A 65 -26.26 -0.91 9.81
C LYS A 65 -26.65 -0.73 8.35
N PRO A 66 -26.03 -1.49 7.42
CA PRO A 66 -26.34 -1.39 6.00
C PRO A 66 -27.84 -1.53 5.73
N ARG A 67 -28.35 -0.67 4.86
CA ARG A 67 -29.77 -0.54 4.53
C ARG A 67 -29.99 -0.57 3.02
N LYS A 68 -31.23 -0.87 2.61
CA LYS A 68 -31.60 -0.91 1.19
C LYS A 68 -32.00 0.46 0.63
N ASN A 69 -32.47 1.37 1.48
CA ASN A 69 -32.86 2.70 1.08
C ASN A 69 -31.63 3.63 1.12
N VAL A 70 -31.17 4.05 -0.03
CA VAL A 70 -29.96 4.85 -0.24
C VAL A 70 -30.31 6.11 -1.02
N ASP A 71 -29.76 7.22 -0.60
CA ASP A 71 -29.90 8.51 -1.29
C ASP A 71 -28.89 8.59 -2.45
N ILE A 72 -29.32 8.10 -3.61
CA ILE A 72 -28.49 8.06 -4.82
C ILE A 72 -28.18 9.48 -5.34
N ASP A 73 -29.14 10.39 -5.23
CA ASP A 73 -28.95 11.78 -5.69
C ASP A 73 -27.88 12.48 -4.88
N PHE A 74 -27.86 12.23 -3.56
CA PHE A 74 -26.78 12.71 -2.68
C PHE A 74 -25.43 12.16 -3.11
N LEU A 75 -25.30 10.83 -3.30
CA LEU A 75 -24.03 10.21 -3.70
C LEU A 75 -23.55 10.71 -5.06
N THR A 76 -24.45 10.87 -6.04
CA THR A 76 -24.12 11.43 -7.36
C THR A 76 -23.60 12.86 -7.24
N SER A 77 -24.32 13.71 -6.51
CA SER A 77 -23.89 15.09 -6.26
C SER A 77 -22.55 15.17 -5.51
N PHE A 78 -22.29 14.20 -4.62
CA PHE A 78 -21.06 14.10 -3.89
C PHE A 78 -19.87 13.74 -4.80
N GLU A 79 -20.03 12.75 -5.69
CA GLU A 79 -19.01 12.38 -6.68
C GLU A 79 -18.63 13.57 -7.56
N GLU A 80 -19.62 14.30 -8.06
CA GLU A 80 -19.42 15.52 -8.88
C GLU A 80 -18.70 16.61 -8.11
N LYS A 81 -19.16 16.89 -6.88
CA LYS A 81 -18.62 17.95 -6.02
C LYS A 81 -17.14 17.75 -5.67
N TYR A 82 -16.76 16.51 -5.35
CA TYR A 82 -15.41 16.18 -4.90
C TYR A 82 -14.55 15.51 -5.97
N ASN A 83 -15.10 15.28 -7.17
CA ASN A 83 -14.44 14.56 -8.26
C ASN A 83 -13.86 13.21 -7.81
N ILE A 84 -14.65 12.44 -7.05
CA ILE A 84 -14.28 11.14 -6.50
C ILE A 84 -15.11 10.07 -7.18
N ASN A 85 -14.48 8.97 -7.60
CA ASN A 85 -15.20 7.79 -8.09
C ASN A 85 -15.38 6.80 -6.92
N LEU A 86 -16.56 6.80 -6.32
CA LEU A 86 -16.89 5.96 -5.16
C LEU A 86 -16.87 4.46 -5.51
N TRP A 87 -17.36 4.09 -6.70
CA TRP A 87 -17.32 2.69 -7.13
C TRP A 87 -15.90 2.17 -7.34
N LEU A 88 -14.99 2.99 -7.84
CA LEU A 88 -13.58 2.60 -8.00
C LEU A 88 -12.96 2.25 -6.65
N LEU A 89 -13.22 3.04 -5.62
CA LEU A 89 -12.72 2.80 -4.27
C LEU A 89 -13.41 1.59 -3.62
N ALA A 90 -14.74 1.48 -3.75
CA ALA A 90 -15.51 0.42 -3.12
C ALA A 90 -15.24 -0.97 -3.72
N LEU A 91 -15.10 -1.08 -5.04
CA LEU A 91 -14.83 -2.38 -5.69
C LEU A 91 -13.41 -2.87 -5.44
N ASN A 92 -12.49 -1.97 -5.17
CA ASN A 92 -11.13 -2.31 -4.75
C ASN A 92 -10.98 -2.44 -3.22
N GLU A 93 -12.04 -2.22 -2.44
CA GLU A 93 -11.97 -2.34 -0.99
C GLU A 93 -11.91 -3.80 -0.55
N ARG A 94 -10.92 -4.12 0.29
CA ARG A 94 -10.69 -5.48 0.81
C ARG A 94 -11.82 -5.99 1.68
N LEU A 95 -12.67 -5.11 2.22
CA LEU A 95 -13.77 -5.46 3.12
C LEU A 95 -15.07 -5.78 2.37
N PHE A 96 -15.26 -5.32 1.14
CA PHE A 96 -16.55 -5.37 0.48
C PHE A 96 -16.75 -6.54 -0.47
N ASN A 97 -15.79 -6.84 -1.33
CA ASN A 97 -16.03 -7.72 -2.46
C ASN A 97 -15.08 -8.93 -2.51
N GLU A 98 -14.10 -8.88 -3.38
CA GLU A 98 -13.28 -10.03 -3.78
C GLU A 98 -12.51 -10.64 -2.61
N TYR A 99 -12.00 -9.78 -1.73
CA TYR A 99 -11.09 -10.18 -0.64
C TYR A 99 -11.79 -10.52 0.67
N ASN A 100 -13.12 -10.31 0.79
CA ASN A 100 -13.86 -10.66 1.98
C ASN A 100 -14.42 -12.09 1.89
N GLU A 101 -13.84 -13.02 2.64
CA GLU A 101 -14.28 -14.43 2.69
C GLU A 101 -15.45 -14.65 3.66
N PHE A 102 -15.78 -13.67 4.51
CA PHE A 102 -16.76 -13.84 5.57
C PHE A 102 -18.16 -13.33 5.22
N TYR A 103 -18.23 -12.22 4.46
CA TYR A 103 -19.49 -11.59 4.09
C TYR A 103 -19.40 -11.01 2.68
N LYS A 104 -20.47 -11.18 1.90
CA LYS A 104 -20.60 -10.56 0.57
C LYS A 104 -21.65 -9.47 0.64
N PHE A 105 -21.19 -8.24 0.59
CA PHE A 105 -22.06 -7.07 0.62
C PHE A 105 -22.86 -6.96 -0.69
N SER A 106 -24.15 -6.65 -0.60
CA SER A 106 -24.93 -6.27 -1.76
C SER A 106 -24.58 -4.85 -2.23
N ARG A 107 -25.01 -4.51 -3.44
CA ARG A 107 -24.85 -3.15 -3.99
C ARG A 107 -25.41 -2.10 -3.04
N GLU A 108 -26.64 -2.31 -2.55
CA GLU A 108 -27.34 -1.38 -1.68
C GLU A 108 -26.65 -1.21 -0.33
N GLU A 109 -26.11 -2.30 0.22
CA GLU A 109 -25.36 -2.27 1.46
C GLU A 109 -24.07 -1.45 1.31
N ILE A 110 -23.31 -1.64 0.24
CA ILE A 110 -22.11 -0.85 -0.06
C ILE A 110 -22.47 0.63 -0.19
N LEU A 111 -23.47 0.96 -1.00
CA LEU A 111 -23.89 2.34 -1.21
C LEU A 111 -24.38 3.00 0.08
N SER A 112 -25.07 2.26 0.96
CA SER A 112 -25.52 2.81 2.24
C SER A 112 -24.35 3.12 3.19
N ILE A 113 -23.30 2.31 3.17
CA ILE A 113 -22.07 2.58 3.93
C ILE A 113 -21.41 3.85 3.39
N LEU A 114 -21.20 3.92 2.07
CA LEU A 114 -20.62 5.10 1.43
C LEU A 114 -21.42 6.38 1.71
N GLU A 115 -22.76 6.30 1.71
CA GLU A 115 -23.62 7.43 2.02
C GLU A 115 -23.37 7.95 3.45
N ASP A 116 -23.30 7.06 4.43
CA ASP A 116 -23.03 7.44 5.82
C ASP A 116 -21.64 8.04 5.99
N GLU A 117 -20.65 7.46 5.35
CA GLU A 117 -19.26 7.95 5.32
C GLU A 117 -19.18 9.36 4.73
N CYS A 118 -19.74 9.55 3.55
CA CYS A 118 -19.73 10.82 2.85
C CYS A 118 -20.45 11.91 3.65
N LYS A 119 -21.63 11.61 4.22
CA LYS A 119 -22.39 12.54 5.08
C LYS A 119 -21.63 12.92 6.35
N MET A 120 -20.93 11.96 6.95
CA MET A 120 -20.11 12.20 8.13
C MET A 120 -18.92 13.12 7.79
N PHE A 121 -18.23 12.85 6.70
CA PHE A 121 -17.06 13.62 6.26
C PHE A 121 -17.43 15.05 5.87
N GLU A 122 -18.55 15.28 5.21
CA GLU A 122 -19.03 16.65 4.93
C GLU A 122 -19.28 17.45 6.21
N LYS A 123 -19.88 16.82 7.25
CA LYS A 123 -20.07 17.47 8.56
C LYS A 123 -18.74 17.81 9.22
N ILE A 124 -17.72 16.99 9.05
CA ILE A 124 -16.39 17.24 9.60
C ILE A 124 -15.70 18.37 8.84
N LEU A 125 -15.74 18.37 7.50
CA LEU A 125 -15.15 19.40 6.68
C LEU A 125 -15.85 20.78 6.82
N ALA A 126 -17.11 20.82 7.25
CA ALA A 126 -17.80 22.06 7.59
C ALA A 126 -17.11 22.87 8.70
N LEU A 127 -16.23 22.25 9.50
CA LEU A 127 -15.35 22.95 10.45
C LEU A 127 -14.31 23.83 9.78
N LYS A 128 -14.06 23.67 8.46
CA LYS A 128 -13.02 24.34 7.69
C LYS A 128 -11.62 24.15 8.32
N PRO A 129 -11.16 22.91 8.51
CA PRO A 129 -9.82 22.67 9.01
C PRO A 129 -8.77 23.19 8.02
N LYS A 130 -7.58 23.52 8.52
CA LYS A 130 -6.46 23.94 7.68
C LYS A 130 -5.57 22.75 7.27
N PHE A 131 -5.43 21.78 8.18
CA PHE A 131 -4.57 20.61 7.98
C PHE A 131 -5.30 19.31 8.33
N LEU A 132 -5.00 18.28 7.56
CA LEU A 132 -5.22 16.89 7.92
C LEU A 132 -3.87 16.24 8.20
N ILE A 133 -3.69 15.68 9.40
CA ILE A 133 -2.50 14.91 9.76
C ILE A 133 -2.90 13.44 9.85
N SER A 134 -2.27 12.60 9.05
CA SER A 134 -2.59 11.18 9.02
C SER A 134 -1.40 10.33 8.58
N TYR A 135 -1.52 9.02 8.77
CA TYR A 135 -0.73 8.06 8.01
C TYR A 135 -1.32 7.85 6.62
N LYS A 136 -0.54 7.23 5.77
CA LYS A 136 -0.95 6.76 4.45
C LYS A 136 -2.26 5.97 4.53
N SER A 137 -3.26 6.36 3.75
CA SER A 137 -4.57 5.69 3.70
C SER A 137 -4.43 4.22 3.34
N THR A 138 -5.17 3.34 4.03
CA THR A 138 -5.16 1.89 3.78
C THR A 138 -6.53 1.35 3.38
N PHE A 139 -7.59 2.10 3.64
CA PHE A 139 -8.97 1.77 3.35
C PHE A 139 -9.64 2.87 2.51
N HIS A 140 -10.71 2.51 1.79
CA HIS A 140 -11.44 3.43 0.91
C HIS A 140 -11.96 4.68 1.65
N HIS A 141 -12.52 4.53 2.84
CA HIS A 141 -13.09 5.64 3.60
C HIS A 141 -12.02 6.68 4.00
N HIS A 142 -10.82 6.25 4.39
CA HIS A 142 -9.71 7.17 4.65
C HIS A 142 -9.27 7.87 3.36
N GLU A 143 -9.25 7.16 2.24
CA GLU A 143 -8.92 7.73 0.92
C GLU A 143 -9.98 8.74 0.46
N ILE A 144 -11.28 8.45 0.65
CA ILE A 144 -12.36 9.41 0.38
C ILE A 144 -12.11 10.71 1.15
N PHE A 145 -11.88 10.62 2.46
CA PHE A 145 -11.65 11.81 3.28
C PHE A 145 -10.40 12.59 2.87
N HIS A 146 -9.32 11.89 2.52
CA HIS A 146 -8.10 12.50 2.01
C HIS A 146 -8.35 13.30 0.72
N GLN A 147 -9.05 12.71 -0.26
CA GLN A 147 -9.38 13.38 -1.51
C GLN A 147 -10.33 14.58 -1.29
N MET A 148 -11.31 14.44 -0.42
CA MET A 148 -12.20 15.54 -0.03
C MET A 148 -11.41 16.71 0.59
N CYS A 149 -10.46 16.44 1.47
CA CYS A 149 -9.60 17.46 2.07
C CYS A 149 -8.87 18.26 1.00
N LYS A 150 -8.25 17.61 0.04
CA LYS A 150 -7.53 18.27 -1.06
C LYS A 150 -8.43 19.21 -1.87
N ILE A 151 -9.58 18.72 -2.31
CA ILE A 151 -10.54 19.51 -3.10
C ILE A 151 -11.09 20.68 -2.29
N SER A 152 -11.23 20.51 -0.97
CA SER A 152 -11.71 21.56 -0.06
C SER A 152 -10.64 22.55 0.40
N GLY A 153 -9.40 22.43 -0.10
CA GLY A 153 -8.28 23.31 0.29
C GLY A 153 -7.70 23.02 1.69
N VAL A 154 -8.00 21.86 2.26
CA VAL A 154 -7.37 21.37 3.48
C VAL A 154 -6.05 20.70 3.09
N LYS A 155 -4.94 21.13 3.66
CA LYS A 155 -3.61 20.59 3.35
C LYS A 155 -3.39 19.26 4.08
N PRO A 156 -3.27 18.11 3.36
CA PRO A 156 -2.88 16.86 3.99
C PRO A 156 -1.39 16.90 4.34
N LEU A 157 -1.04 16.27 5.46
CA LEU A 157 0.31 15.99 5.90
C LEU A 157 0.38 14.50 6.21
N ILE A 158 0.82 13.74 5.22
CA ILE A 158 0.79 12.28 5.26
C ILE A 158 2.15 11.74 5.70
N PHE A 159 2.15 11.05 6.84
CA PHE A 159 3.32 10.32 7.30
C PHE A 159 3.45 9.00 6.54
N SER A 160 4.60 8.78 5.96
CA SER A 160 4.94 7.53 5.29
C SER A 160 6.39 7.13 5.58
N ALA A 161 6.64 5.83 5.69
CA ALA A 161 8.00 5.33 5.76
C ALA A 161 8.73 5.64 4.46
N SER A 162 9.93 6.18 4.59
CA SER A 162 10.85 6.30 3.46
C SER A 162 11.31 4.91 3.01
N VAL A 163 11.75 4.78 1.77
CA VAL A 163 12.48 3.58 1.31
C VAL A 163 13.87 3.48 1.95
N LEU A 164 14.36 4.57 2.52
CA LEU A 164 15.51 4.56 3.41
C LEU A 164 15.03 4.17 4.82
N ALA A 165 15.45 3.02 5.33
CA ALA A 165 15.05 2.51 6.64
C ALA A 165 15.31 3.53 7.76
N ASN A 166 14.47 3.51 8.79
CA ASN A 166 14.49 4.41 9.93
C ASN A 166 14.26 5.90 9.58
N ARG A 167 13.74 6.18 8.39
CA ARG A 167 13.40 7.54 7.97
C ARG A 167 11.92 7.65 7.58
N CYS A 168 11.35 8.80 7.87
CA CYS A 168 9.97 9.14 7.59
C CYS A 168 9.90 10.31 6.61
N MET A 169 8.93 10.28 5.74
CA MET A 169 8.55 11.40 4.86
C MET A 169 7.22 11.97 5.32
N ILE A 170 7.05 13.27 5.16
CA ILE A 170 5.77 13.97 5.33
C ILE A 170 5.46 14.63 4.00
N THR A 171 4.39 14.19 3.35
CA THR A 171 4.03 14.65 1.99
C THR A 171 2.53 14.93 1.91
N GLU A 172 2.12 15.72 0.92
CA GLU A 172 0.69 15.97 0.65
C GLU A 172 0.02 14.75 -0.02
N GLU A 173 0.82 13.99 -0.80
CA GLU A 173 0.39 12.76 -1.46
C GLU A 173 1.24 11.57 -1.04
N PRO A 174 0.65 10.42 -0.73
CA PRO A 174 1.42 9.22 -0.50
C PRO A 174 2.28 8.84 -1.71
N ASN A 175 3.55 8.50 -1.46
CA ASN A 175 4.50 8.05 -2.49
C ASN A 175 4.91 9.10 -3.54
N ILE A 176 4.60 10.37 -3.34
CA ILE A 176 5.03 11.48 -4.20
C ILE A 176 5.75 12.51 -3.31
N LEU A 177 6.89 12.98 -3.76
CA LEU A 177 7.60 14.07 -3.07
C LEU A 177 6.92 15.41 -3.38
N ASP A 178 6.80 16.27 -2.37
CA ASP A 178 6.31 17.64 -2.56
C ASP A 178 7.36 18.53 -3.23
N ASP A 179 8.64 18.14 -3.15
CA ASP A 179 9.75 18.79 -3.83
C ASP A 179 9.61 18.59 -5.35
N LYS A 180 9.58 19.69 -6.08
CA LYS A 180 9.36 19.72 -7.54
C LYS A 180 10.64 19.94 -8.34
N ARG A 181 11.81 19.91 -7.70
CA ARG A 181 13.09 20.00 -8.40
C ARG A 181 13.25 18.85 -9.39
N THR A 182 13.81 19.16 -10.54
CA THR A 182 14.17 18.17 -11.55
C THR A 182 15.55 17.54 -11.24
N ILE A 183 15.88 16.42 -11.86
CA ILE A 183 17.19 15.76 -11.66
C ILE A 183 18.36 16.68 -12.03
N GLU A 184 18.17 17.55 -13.03
CA GLU A 184 19.19 18.50 -13.49
C GLU A 184 19.52 19.55 -12.39
N GLU A 185 18.53 19.96 -11.63
CA GLU A 185 18.66 20.98 -10.55
C GLU A 185 19.29 20.42 -9.27
N LEU A 186 19.39 19.09 -9.16
CA LEU A 186 19.94 18.43 -7.97
C LEU A 186 21.45 18.29 -8.02
N GLN A 187 22.07 18.26 -6.85
CA GLN A 187 23.51 18.06 -6.71
C GLN A 187 23.85 16.59 -6.45
N SER A 188 24.93 16.14 -7.09
CA SER A 188 25.50 14.82 -6.89
C SER A 188 26.57 14.84 -5.80
N SER A 189 26.60 13.81 -4.98
CA SER A 189 27.71 13.52 -4.06
C SER A 189 28.84 12.71 -4.72
N ASN A 190 28.75 12.50 -6.04
CA ASN A 190 29.70 11.75 -6.88
C ASN A 190 29.88 10.28 -6.45
N ARG A 191 28.86 9.63 -5.90
CA ARG A 191 28.86 8.20 -5.61
C ARG A 191 28.78 7.40 -6.91
N ASP A 192 29.69 6.47 -7.10
CA ASP A 192 29.58 5.45 -8.16
C ASP A 192 28.58 4.36 -7.79
N PHE A 193 28.27 3.45 -8.71
CA PHE A 193 27.31 2.37 -8.44
C PHE A 193 27.70 1.45 -7.30
N ASN A 194 28.99 1.22 -7.06
CA ASN A 194 29.44 0.39 -5.94
C ASN A 194 29.15 1.10 -4.61
N ALA A 195 29.42 2.39 -4.55
CA ALA A 195 29.12 3.23 -3.40
C ALA A 195 27.59 3.32 -3.18
N LEU A 196 26.80 3.49 -4.26
CA LEU A 196 25.33 3.52 -4.19
C LEU A 196 24.73 2.20 -3.68
N GLN A 197 25.22 1.06 -4.17
CA GLN A 197 24.79 -0.25 -3.68
C GLN A 197 25.18 -0.49 -2.21
N LYS A 198 26.38 -0.05 -1.81
CA LYS A 198 26.83 -0.12 -0.40
C LYS A 198 25.97 0.80 0.49
N TYR A 199 25.67 1.98 0.00
CA TYR A 199 24.79 2.93 0.68
C TYR A 199 23.39 2.35 0.87
N TRP A 200 22.77 1.82 -0.20
CA TRP A 200 21.45 1.19 -0.16
C TRP A 200 21.35 0.05 0.84
N LYS A 201 22.38 -0.79 0.92
CA LYS A 201 22.42 -1.89 1.88
C LYS A 201 22.38 -1.48 3.35
N LYS A 202 22.75 -0.23 3.68
CA LYS A 202 22.63 0.30 5.06
C LYS A 202 21.17 0.53 5.45
N PHE A 203 20.32 0.82 4.48
CA PHE A 203 18.92 1.19 4.68
C PHE A 203 17.96 0.06 4.25
N GLU A 204 18.38 -1.19 4.30
CA GLU A 204 17.57 -2.33 3.88
C GLU A 204 16.39 -2.53 4.85
N LEU A 205 15.21 -1.96 4.51
CA LEU A 205 13.94 -2.14 5.22
C LEU A 205 13.60 -3.61 5.49
N ARG A 206 14.06 -4.53 4.60
CA ARG A 206 13.81 -5.97 4.73
C ARG A 206 14.42 -6.58 5.98
N LYS A 207 15.55 -6.08 6.49
CA LYS A 207 16.14 -6.55 7.74
C LYS A 207 15.23 -6.21 8.92
N GLN A 208 14.77 -4.98 8.98
CA GLN A 208 13.91 -4.49 10.07
C GLN A 208 12.59 -5.27 10.13
N PHE A 209 11.92 -5.49 8.99
CA PHE A 209 10.71 -6.32 8.94
C PHE A 209 10.96 -7.81 9.17
N GLY A 210 12.09 -8.33 8.71
CA GLY A 210 12.50 -9.72 8.92
C GLY A 210 12.72 -10.05 10.39
N ASP A 211 13.47 -9.22 11.09
CA ASP A 211 13.81 -9.41 12.50
C ASP A 211 12.57 -9.29 13.40
N THR A 212 11.67 -8.34 13.11
CA THR A 212 10.42 -8.17 13.86
C THR A 212 9.47 -9.36 13.64
N THR A 213 9.34 -9.84 12.40
CA THR A 213 8.47 -10.98 12.07
C THR A 213 9.04 -12.31 12.60
N ASP A 214 10.34 -12.49 12.62
CA ASP A 214 10.99 -13.70 13.18
C ASP A 214 10.91 -13.74 14.70
N THR A 215 10.97 -12.60 15.37
CA THR A 215 10.78 -12.52 16.83
C THR A 215 9.35 -12.90 17.22
N LEU A 216 8.35 -12.41 16.50
CA LEU A 216 6.94 -12.78 16.70
C LEU A 216 6.63 -14.24 16.31
N ARG A 217 7.42 -14.84 15.40
CA ARG A 217 7.25 -16.21 14.93
C ARG A 217 7.82 -17.27 15.89
N LYS A 218 8.86 -16.92 16.64
CA LYS A 218 9.59 -17.84 17.54
C LYS A 218 8.82 -18.16 18.83
N SER A 219 7.86 -17.34 19.25
CA SER A 219 7.08 -17.58 20.46
C SER A 219 5.87 -18.48 20.18
N LYS A 220 5.89 -19.72 20.69
CA LYS A 220 4.75 -20.67 20.60
C LYS A 220 3.68 -20.44 21.66
N THR A 221 4.06 -19.99 22.85
CA THR A 221 3.19 -19.82 24.01
C THR A 221 2.08 -18.78 23.83
N PRO A 222 2.33 -17.59 23.26
CA PRO A 222 1.26 -16.60 23.05
C PRO A 222 0.19 -17.06 22.05
N LYS A 223 0.53 -17.97 21.13
CA LYS A 223 -0.44 -18.44 20.08
C LYS A 223 -1.47 -19.41 20.64
N ILE A 224 -1.09 -20.24 21.60
CA ILE A 224 -2.00 -21.19 22.27
C ILE A 224 -2.95 -20.40 23.19
N ASN A 225 -2.41 -19.46 23.97
CA ASN A 225 -3.20 -18.62 24.86
C ASN A 225 -4.16 -17.70 24.06
N ALA A 226 -3.69 -17.08 22.97
CA ALA A 226 -4.55 -16.29 22.09
C ALA A 226 -5.64 -17.14 21.42
N GLY A 227 -5.35 -18.40 21.09
CA GLY A 227 -6.35 -19.34 20.58
C GLY A 227 -7.41 -19.71 21.61
N LEU A 228 -6.99 -19.97 22.85
CA LEU A 228 -7.88 -20.24 23.99
C LEU A 228 -8.72 -18.99 24.31
N ASP A 229 -8.09 -17.82 24.43
CA ASP A 229 -8.77 -16.56 24.65
C ASP A 229 -9.81 -16.27 23.55
N PHE A 230 -9.47 -16.56 22.28
CA PHE A 230 -10.41 -16.42 21.17
C PHE A 230 -11.62 -17.37 21.31
N VAL A 231 -11.40 -18.62 21.69
CA VAL A 231 -12.46 -19.61 21.87
C VAL A 231 -13.37 -19.23 23.05
N PHE A 232 -12.79 -18.78 24.17
CA PHE A 232 -13.51 -18.47 25.40
C PHE A 232 -13.96 -17.02 25.52
N SER A 233 -13.50 -16.10 24.66
CA SER A 233 -14.00 -14.72 24.65
C SER A 233 -15.49 -14.66 24.33
N SER A 234 -16.19 -13.66 24.85
CA SER A 234 -17.59 -13.41 24.47
C SER A 234 -17.68 -13.06 22.96
N ASN A 235 -18.77 -13.49 22.32
CA ASN A 235 -19.10 -13.10 20.94
C ASN A 235 -19.60 -11.64 20.91
N THR A 236 -18.84 -10.68 21.38
CA THR A 236 -19.13 -9.28 21.14
C THR A 236 -18.91 -9.00 19.66
N ILE A 237 -19.92 -9.32 18.85
CA ILE A 237 -20.02 -8.83 17.48
C ILE A 237 -20.19 -7.33 17.64
N ILE A 238 -19.21 -6.59 17.17
CA ILE A 238 -19.29 -5.14 17.10
C ILE A 238 -20.26 -4.84 15.97
N GLU A 239 -21.53 -4.65 16.33
CA GLU A 239 -22.64 -4.51 15.39
C GLU A 239 -22.47 -3.33 14.43
N ASN A 240 -21.67 -2.35 14.80
CA ASN A 240 -21.47 -1.12 14.05
C ASN A 240 -20.22 -1.15 13.14
N ASN A 241 -19.38 -2.19 13.20
CA ASN A 241 -18.20 -2.28 12.34
C ASN A 241 -18.43 -3.29 11.23
N TYR A 242 -18.77 -2.79 10.05
CA TYR A 242 -19.03 -3.60 8.86
C TYR A 242 -17.84 -4.51 8.45
N GLY A 243 -16.61 -4.17 8.85
CA GLY A 243 -15.43 -5.01 8.62
C GLY A 243 -15.49 -6.37 9.34
N TYR A 244 -16.35 -6.53 10.34
CA TYR A 244 -16.53 -7.79 11.06
C TYR A 244 -17.81 -8.54 10.69
N TYR A 245 -18.56 -8.09 9.69
CA TYR A 245 -19.77 -8.77 9.26
C TYR A 245 -19.47 -10.20 8.79
N GLY A 246 -20.31 -11.12 9.19
CA GLY A 246 -20.14 -12.55 8.89
C GLY A 246 -19.04 -13.27 9.68
N HIS A 247 -18.24 -12.55 10.49
CA HIS A 247 -17.21 -13.16 11.33
C HIS A 247 -17.84 -13.87 12.52
N THR A 248 -18.04 -15.18 12.39
CA THR A 248 -18.38 -16.04 13.53
C THR A 248 -17.16 -16.84 13.96
N LYS A 249 -17.07 -17.23 15.23
CA LYS A 249 -15.94 -18.05 15.72
C LYS A 249 -15.76 -19.33 14.91
N ARG A 250 -16.88 -19.98 14.51
CA ARG A 250 -16.85 -21.20 13.70
C ARG A 250 -16.27 -20.95 12.32
N LYS A 251 -16.73 -19.88 11.64
CA LYS A 251 -16.18 -19.49 10.32
C LYS A 251 -14.71 -19.10 10.42
N ALA A 252 -14.31 -18.34 11.43
CA ALA A 252 -12.92 -17.94 11.62
C ALA A 252 -12.01 -19.16 11.86
N LEU A 253 -12.44 -20.12 12.67
CA LEU A 253 -11.68 -21.34 12.94
C LEU A 253 -11.58 -22.22 11.68
N SER A 254 -12.71 -22.43 10.99
CA SER A 254 -12.75 -23.17 9.72
C SER A 254 -11.85 -22.54 8.68
N ASN A 255 -11.95 -21.23 8.49
CA ASN A 255 -11.11 -20.47 7.54
C ASN A 255 -9.62 -20.59 7.88
N TYR A 256 -9.26 -20.51 9.17
CA TYR A 256 -7.87 -20.69 9.59
C TYR A 256 -7.31 -22.06 9.19
N VAL A 257 -8.06 -23.15 9.42
CA VAL A 257 -7.63 -24.52 9.07
C VAL A 257 -7.53 -24.66 7.55
N VAL A 258 -8.58 -24.27 6.82
CA VAL A 258 -8.62 -24.35 5.35
C VAL A 258 -7.48 -23.54 4.72
N THR A 259 -7.27 -22.30 5.17
CA THR A 259 -6.18 -21.44 4.67
C THR A 259 -4.82 -22.06 4.93
N ARG A 260 -4.62 -22.71 6.08
CA ARG A 260 -3.35 -23.40 6.38
C ARG A 260 -3.09 -24.56 5.43
N MET A 261 -4.14 -25.35 5.13
CA MET A 261 -4.03 -26.45 4.15
C MET A 261 -3.77 -25.93 2.74
N LYS A 262 -4.52 -24.92 2.31
CA LYS A 262 -4.34 -24.24 1.03
C LYS A 262 -2.91 -23.68 0.89
N LYS A 263 -2.38 -23.01 1.92
CA LYS A 263 -1.00 -22.48 1.92
C LYS A 263 0.05 -23.59 1.75
N LYS A 264 -0.14 -24.74 2.39
CA LYS A 264 0.75 -25.87 2.23
C LYS A 264 0.72 -26.39 0.78
N ASN A 265 -0.46 -26.68 0.24
CA ASN A 265 -0.63 -27.18 -1.13
C ASN A 265 -0.04 -26.20 -2.16
N ARG A 266 -0.24 -24.89 -1.96
CA ARG A 266 0.36 -23.87 -2.82
C ARG A 266 1.89 -23.91 -2.76
N ASN A 267 2.48 -24.00 -1.57
CA ASN A 267 3.93 -24.02 -1.41
C ASN A 267 4.52 -25.28 -2.09
N ASP A 268 3.90 -26.43 -1.91
CA ASP A 268 4.29 -27.68 -2.58
C ASP A 268 4.19 -27.53 -4.11
N TYR A 269 3.17 -26.84 -4.61
CA TYR A 269 3.01 -26.52 -6.04
C TYR A 269 4.14 -25.61 -6.54
N MET A 270 4.47 -24.55 -5.79
CA MET A 270 5.55 -23.62 -6.14
C MET A 270 6.90 -24.33 -6.14
N ASP A 271 7.17 -25.18 -5.13
CA ASP A 271 8.40 -25.95 -5.04
C ASP A 271 8.63 -26.88 -6.23
N LYS A 272 7.55 -27.38 -6.82
CA LYS A 272 7.57 -28.30 -7.97
C LYS A 272 7.64 -27.58 -9.32
N ASN A 273 6.98 -26.43 -9.47
CA ASN A 273 6.72 -25.84 -10.79
C ASN A 273 7.49 -24.54 -11.03
N PHE A 274 8.08 -23.90 -9.99
CA PHE A 274 8.78 -22.64 -10.15
C PHE A 274 10.29 -22.86 -10.30
N LEU A 275 10.92 -22.01 -11.10
CA LEU A 275 12.36 -22.07 -11.31
C LEU A 275 13.11 -21.66 -10.03
N LYS A 276 14.00 -22.52 -9.55
CA LYS A 276 14.87 -22.27 -8.38
C LYS A 276 16.22 -21.69 -8.75
N VAL A 277 16.53 -21.62 -10.03
CA VAL A 277 17.76 -21.03 -10.60
C VAL A 277 17.37 -20.11 -11.73
N ILE A 278 18.05 -18.99 -11.84
CA ILE A 278 17.83 -18.04 -12.94
C ILE A 278 18.58 -18.54 -14.16
N ASP A 279 17.81 -18.95 -15.19
CA ASP A 279 18.36 -19.20 -16.52
C ASP A 279 18.51 -17.87 -17.26
N ASP A 280 19.73 -17.38 -17.36
CA ASP A 280 20.11 -16.16 -18.06
C ASP A 280 20.73 -16.40 -19.47
N SER A 281 20.58 -17.59 -20.01
CA SER A 281 20.98 -17.91 -21.39
C SER A 281 20.21 -17.09 -22.42
N THR A 282 18.98 -16.66 -22.09
CA THR A 282 18.16 -15.75 -22.88
C THR A 282 17.92 -14.47 -22.07
N PRO A 283 18.06 -13.27 -22.67
CA PRO A 283 17.77 -12.02 -21.96
C PRO A 283 16.34 -11.97 -21.50
N PHE A 284 16.09 -11.40 -20.33
CA PHE A 284 14.76 -11.38 -19.72
C PHE A 284 14.40 -10.04 -19.08
N VAL A 285 13.08 -9.81 -19.03
CA VAL A 285 12.45 -8.73 -18.28
C VAL A 285 11.93 -9.29 -16.97
N TYR A 286 12.05 -8.55 -15.89
CA TYR A 286 11.60 -8.96 -14.55
C TYR A 286 10.35 -8.20 -14.15
N PHE A 287 9.32 -8.96 -13.71
CA PHE A 287 8.09 -8.43 -13.12
C PHE A 287 7.88 -9.04 -11.73
N PRO A 288 8.03 -8.27 -10.64
CA PRO A 288 7.67 -8.73 -9.31
C PRO A 288 6.15 -8.65 -9.12
N LEU A 289 5.53 -9.72 -8.64
CA LEU A 289 4.14 -9.71 -8.21
C LEU A 289 4.00 -8.87 -6.93
N HIS A 290 2.91 -8.12 -6.84
CA HIS A 290 2.54 -7.37 -5.66
C HIS A 290 1.75 -8.25 -4.70
N GLN A 291 1.86 -7.95 -3.42
CA GLN A 291 1.01 -8.55 -2.40
C GLN A 291 -0.44 -8.14 -2.62
N MET A 292 -1.37 -9.07 -2.42
CA MET A 292 -2.81 -8.85 -2.49
C MET A 292 -3.47 -9.41 -1.22
N PRO A 293 -4.41 -8.68 -0.61
CA PRO A 293 -4.82 -7.31 -0.90
C PRO A 293 -3.91 -6.28 -0.21
N GLU A 294 -3.39 -5.32 -0.95
CA GLU A 294 -2.54 -4.27 -0.42
C GLU A 294 -2.89 -2.91 -1.03
N ARG A 295 -2.71 -1.84 -0.25
CA ARG A 295 -2.98 -0.46 -0.65
C ARG A 295 -2.33 -0.08 -1.99
N GLU A 296 -1.09 -0.52 -2.20
CA GLU A 296 -0.29 -0.14 -3.37
C GLU A 296 -0.91 -0.60 -4.70
N LEU A 297 -1.79 -1.61 -4.67
CA LEU A 297 -2.62 -1.97 -5.80
C LEU A 297 -4.03 -1.42 -5.69
N LEU A 298 -4.67 -1.57 -4.53
CA LEU A 298 -6.10 -1.27 -4.37
C LEU A 298 -6.41 0.23 -4.47
N ILE A 299 -5.49 1.09 -4.00
CA ILE A 299 -5.67 2.55 -3.97
C ILE A 299 -4.72 3.26 -4.94
N ALA A 300 -3.42 2.96 -4.88
CA ALA A 300 -2.44 3.70 -5.69
C ALA A 300 -2.42 3.28 -7.17
N SER A 301 -2.93 2.08 -7.51
CA SER A 301 -3.00 1.59 -8.89
C SER A 301 -4.29 0.81 -9.17
N PRO A 302 -5.46 1.41 -8.94
CA PRO A 302 -6.74 0.70 -8.84
C PRO A 302 -7.18 -0.02 -10.11
N PHE A 303 -6.70 0.38 -11.28
CA PHE A 303 -6.99 -0.28 -12.56
C PHE A 303 -6.03 -1.44 -12.88
N ASN A 304 -4.96 -1.64 -12.08
CA ASN A 304 -3.97 -2.68 -12.29
C ASN A 304 -4.04 -3.79 -11.21
N THR A 305 -5.18 -3.94 -10.55
CA THR A 305 -5.41 -4.96 -9.51
C THR A 305 -5.36 -6.38 -10.08
N ASN A 306 -5.80 -6.57 -11.32
CA ASN A 306 -5.64 -7.83 -12.04
C ASN A 306 -4.22 -7.96 -12.61
N GLN A 307 -3.33 -8.53 -11.81
CA GLN A 307 -1.93 -8.69 -12.20
C GLN A 307 -1.73 -9.69 -13.34
N ILE A 308 -2.64 -10.65 -13.55
CA ILE A 308 -2.56 -11.59 -14.69
C ILE A 308 -2.71 -10.84 -16.00
N GLU A 309 -3.71 -9.96 -16.11
CA GLU A 309 -3.88 -9.15 -17.32
C GLU A 309 -2.68 -8.22 -17.55
N THR A 310 -2.12 -7.63 -16.49
CA THR A 310 -0.89 -6.86 -16.60
C THR A 310 0.26 -7.71 -17.15
N ILE A 311 0.44 -8.94 -16.66
CA ILE A 311 1.46 -9.87 -17.16
C ILE A 311 1.22 -10.21 -18.62
N LYS A 312 -0.03 -10.48 -19.03
CA LYS A 312 -0.38 -10.76 -20.43
C LYS A 312 -0.04 -9.58 -21.34
N HIS A 313 -0.33 -8.35 -20.91
CA HIS A 313 0.03 -7.14 -21.67
C HIS A 313 1.54 -6.99 -21.83
N ILE A 314 2.30 -7.19 -20.76
CA ILE A 314 3.77 -7.17 -20.82
C ILE A 314 4.29 -8.26 -21.76
N ALA A 315 3.82 -9.51 -21.57
CA ALA A 315 4.28 -10.66 -22.37
C ALA A 315 4.05 -10.48 -23.87
N LYS A 316 2.87 -9.94 -24.26
CA LYS A 316 2.56 -9.59 -25.66
C LYS A 316 3.45 -8.47 -26.23
N SER A 317 3.99 -7.62 -25.38
CA SER A 317 4.74 -6.42 -25.75
C SER A 317 6.25 -6.65 -25.82
N LEU A 318 6.75 -7.80 -25.36
CA LEU A 318 8.17 -8.12 -25.37
C LEU A 318 8.72 -8.30 -26.79
N PRO A 319 9.95 -7.87 -27.06
CA PRO A 319 10.67 -8.31 -28.25
C PRO A 319 10.86 -9.83 -28.25
N ILE A 320 10.83 -10.46 -29.43
CA ILE A 320 10.80 -11.94 -29.57
C ILE A 320 11.98 -12.65 -28.89
N GLY A 321 13.12 -11.99 -28.74
CA GLY A 321 14.31 -12.54 -28.08
C GLY A 321 14.31 -12.43 -26.54
N TYR A 322 13.20 -12.00 -25.93
CA TYR A 322 13.12 -11.79 -24.49
C TYR A 322 12.07 -12.71 -23.84
N ARG A 323 12.34 -13.13 -22.61
CA ARG A 323 11.39 -13.80 -21.72
C ARG A 323 10.91 -12.86 -20.61
N LEU A 324 9.78 -13.14 -20.03
CA LEU A 324 9.27 -12.49 -18.82
C LEU A 324 9.48 -13.41 -17.62
N PHE A 325 10.27 -12.98 -16.65
CA PHE A 325 10.37 -13.66 -15.36
C PHE A 325 9.52 -12.95 -14.34
N VAL A 326 8.58 -13.70 -13.79
CA VAL A 326 7.64 -13.23 -12.76
C VAL A 326 7.99 -13.89 -11.44
N LYS A 327 8.02 -13.12 -10.35
CA LYS A 327 8.34 -13.64 -9.02
C LYS A 327 7.27 -13.26 -8.02
N GLU A 328 6.87 -14.25 -7.19
CA GLU A 328 5.91 -14.01 -6.12
C GLU A 328 6.49 -13.12 -5.00
N HIS A 329 5.63 -12.26 -4.44
CA HIS A 329 6.00 -11.42 -3.31
C HIS A 329 6.23 -12.27 -2.06
N PRO A 330 7.36 -12.10 -1.35
CA PRO A 330 7.67 -12.93 -0.16
C PRO A 330 6.58 -12.89 0.93
N SER A 331 5.96 -11.73 1.16
CA SER A 331 4.87 -11.59 2.13
C SER A 331 3.61 -12.34 1.71
N GLN A 332 3.32 -12.48 0.42
CA GLN A 332 2.20 -13.27 -0.09
C GLN A 332 2.34 -14.75 0.30
N VAL A 333 3.56 -15.27 0.26
CA VAL A 333 3.81 -16.67 0.64
C VAL A 333 3.56 -16.90 2.12
N THR A 334 3.88 -15.93 2.97
CA THR A 334 3.83 -16.11 4.44
C THR A 334 2.52 -15.65 5.07
N ARG A 335 1.96 -14.55 4.61
CA ARG A 335 0.81 -13.88 5.24
C ARG A 335 -0.49 -14.17 4.53
N GLU A 336 -0.51 -14.05 3.20
CA GLU A 336 -1.72 -14.05 2.40
C GLU A 336 -1.93 -15.36 1.65
N TRP A 337 -3.09 -15.47 0.99
CA TRP A 337 -3.45 -16.59 0.14
C TRP A 337 -3.57 -16.12 -1.32
N ARG A 338 -3.14 -16.98 -2.24
CA ARG A 338 -3.36 -16.84 -3.68
C ARG A 338 -3.60 -18.22 -4.27
N ASP A 339 -4.60 -18.36 -5.11
CA ASP A 339 -5.01 -19.65 -5.65
C ASP A 339 -3.93 -20.24 -6.59
N ILE A 340 -3.85 -21.56 -6.65
CA ILE A 340 -2.92 -22.27 -7.56
C ILE A 340 -3.27 -21.94 -9.02
N SER A 341 -4.58 -21.84 -9.34
CA SER A 341 -5.04 -21.47 -10.68
C SER A 341 -4.46 -20.15 -11.20
N PHE A 342 -4.18 -19.20 -10.32
CA PHE A 342 -3.51 -17.95 -10.66
C PHE A 342 -2.10 -18.21 -11.25
N TYR A 343 -1.35 -19.12 -10.67
CA TYR A 343 -0.02 -19.48 -11.16
C TYR A 343 -0.07 -20.33 -12.41
N GLU A 344 -1.06 -21.23 -12.52
CA GLU A 344 -1.30 -22.05 -13.70
C GLU A 344 -1.60 -21.17 -14.91
N GLU A 345 -2.43 -20.13 -14.73
CA GLU A 345 -2.74 -19.17 -15.78
C GLU A 345 -1.50 -18.41 -16.26
N ILE A 346 -0.65 -17.97 -15.33
CA ILE A 346 0.62 -17.32 -15.69
C ILE A 346 1.55 -18.27 -16.45
N LEU A 347 1.68 -19.52 -15.98
CA LEU A 347 2.54 -20.53 -16.62
C LEU A 347 2.02 -20.98 -17.99
N SER A 348 0.73 -20.77 -18.29
CA SER A 348 0.17 -21.03 -19.62
C SER A 348 0.63 -20.04 -20.70
N ILE A 349 1.26 -18.92 -20.31
CA ILE A 349 1.76 -17.91 -21.25
C ILE A 349 3.16 -18.34 -21.73
N PRO A 350 3.37 -18.59 -23.04
CA PRO A 350 4.56 -19.31 -23.54
C PRO A 350 5.91 -18.64 -23.25
N ASN A 351 5.96 -17.32 -23.17
CA ASN A 351 7.19 -16.54 -22.94
C ASN A 351 7.31 -16.05 -21.49
N VAL A 352 6.53 -16.62 -20.56
CA VAL A 352 6.52 -16.26 -19.12
C VAL A 352 7.02 -17.46 -18.30
N GLN A 353 7.82 -17.17 -17.27
CA GLN A 353 8.29 -18.16 -16.30
C GLN A 353 8.16 -17.61 -14.89
N LEU A 354 7.80 -18.46 -13.94
CA LEU A 354 7.69 -18.13 -12.52
C LEU A 354 9.00 -18.47 -11.80
N LEU A 355 9.57 -17.47 -11.13
CA LEU A 355 10.74 -17.64 -10.27
C LEU A 355 10.27 -17.99 -8.84
N HIS A 356 10.97 -18.95 -8.24
CA HIS A 356 10.70 -19.34 -6.86
C HIS A 356 10.99 -18.19 -5.89
N TYR A 357 10.15 -18.04 -4.87
CA TYR A 357 10.27 -16.95 -3.89
C TYR A 357 11.60 -16.94 -3.11
N SER A 358 12.29 -18.06 -3.03
CA SER A 358 13.62 -18.17 -2.37
C SER A 358 14.74 -17.44 -3.11
N ILE A 359 14.59 -17.17 -4.41
CA ILE A 359 15.58 -16.42 -5.17
C ILE A 359 15.59 -14.97 -4.66
N LYS A 360 16.75 -14.45 -4.32
CA LYS A 360 16.89 -13.07 -3.86
C LYS A 360 16.62 -12.09 -5.00
N SER A 361 15.88 -11.02 -4.74
CA SER A 361 15.58 -9.99 -5.75
C SER A 361 16.86 -9.35 -6.30
N GLU A 362 17.89 -9.16 -5.46
CA GLU A 362 19.19 -8.65 -5.87
C GLU A 362 19.83 -9.49 -6.97
N ASP A 363 19.73 -10.83 -6.88
CA ASP A 363 20.31 -11.73 -7.89
C ASP A 363 19.57 -11.64 -9.23
N ILE A 364 18.25 -11.41 -9.19
CA ILE A 364 17.46 -11.17 -10.41
C ILE A 364 17.81 -9.81 -11.02
N LEU A 365 17.91 -8.75 -10.20
CA LEU A 365 18.24 -7.41 -10.64
C LEU A 365 19.62 -7.32 -11.29
N LYS A 366 20.59 -8.10 -10.82
CA LYS A 366 21.92 -8.17 -11.47
C LYS A 366 21.87 -8.72 -12.91
N LYS A 367 20.92 -9.62 -13.21
CA LYS A 367 20.85 -10.37 -14.45
C LYS A 367 19.81 -9.85 -15.44
N CYS A 368 18.66 -9.31 -14.96
CA CYS A 368 17.61 -8.82 -15.84
C CYS A 368 18.07 -7.68 -16.75
N SER A 369 17.38 -7.49 -17.88
CA SER A 369 17.63 -6.37 -18.80
C SER A 369 16.78 -5.15 -18.46
N LEU A 370 15.59 -5.34 -17.89
CA LEU A 370 14.59 -4.33 -17.58
C LEU A 370 13.74 -4.81 -16.44
N VAL A 371 13.32 -3.92 -15.57
CA VAL A 371 12.28 -4.17 -14.54
C VAL A 371 10.99 -3.50 -14.96
N ILE A 372 9.88 -4.22 -14.86
CA ILE A 372 8.55 -3.64 -15.03
C ILE A 372 7.79 -3.91 -13.73
N THR A 373 7.21 -2.89 -13.14
CA THR A 373 6.43 -3.01 -11.90
C THR A 373 5.20 -2.12 -11.93
N ILE A 374 4.13 -2.54 -11.29
CA ILE A 374 2.95 -1.68 -11.18
C ILE A 374 3.27 -0.49 -10.27
N HIS A 375 3.79 -0.77 -9.09
CA HIS A 375 4.11 0.20 -8.05
C HIS A 375 5.26 -0.34 -7.16
N GLY A 376 5.78 0.47 -6.22
CA GLY A 376 6.72 -0.02 -5.21
C GLY A 376 8.20 0.27 -5.49
N ALA A 377 9.06 -0.05 -4.52
CA ALA A 377 10.47 0.37 -4.48
C ALA A 377 11.39 -0.34 -5.47
N VAL A 378 10.93 -1.43 -6.10
CA VAL A 378 11.80 -2.26 -6.97
C VAL A 378 12.33 -1.51 -8.20
N GLY A 379 11.61 -0.48 -8.67
CA GLY A 379 12.10 0.36 -9.76
C GLY A 379 13.33 1.19 -9.37
N LEU A 380 13.39 1.68 -8.13
CA LEU A 380 14.59 2.33 -7.59
C LEU A 380 15.72 1.32 -7.38
N GLU A 381 15.40 0.13 -6.82
CA GLU A 381 16.38 -0.95 -6.69
C GLU A 381 17.00 -1.31 -8.06
N ALA A 382 16.18 -1.34 -9.11
CA ALA A 382 16.65 -1.56 -10.47
C ALA A 382 17.67 -0.49 -10.91
N ALA A 383 17.36 0.79 -10.72
CA ALA A 383 18.26 1.88 -11.06
C ALA A 383 19.61 1.78 -10.32
N ILE A 384 19.60 1.43 -9.03
CA ILE A 384 20.80 1.17 -8.21
C ILE A 384 21.62 0.00 -8.79
N HIS A 385 20.94 -0.99 -9.39
CA HIS A 385 21.60 -2.12 -10.09
C HIS A 385 21.84 -1.88 -11.58
N LYS A 386 21.85 -0.62 -12.04
CA LYS A 386 22.10 -0.21 -13.43
C LYS A 386 21.06 -0.72 -14.43
N LYS A 387 19.82 -0.96 -13.96
CA LYS A 387 18.73 -1.45 -14.79
C LYS A 387 17.65 -0.39 -14.93
N PRO A 388 17.18 -0.12 -16.16
CA PRO A 388 16.04 0.75 -16.37
C PRO A 388 14.77 0.10 -15.81
N ALA A 389 13.76 0.93 -15.56
CA ALA A 389 12.48 0.46 -15.06
C ALA A 389 11.29 1.10 -15.82
N ILE A 390 10.18 0.36 -15.86
CA ILE A 390 8.86 0.86 -16.28
C ILE A 390 7.93 0.72 -15.09
N ILE A 391 7.17 1.75 -14.79
CA ILE A 391 6.16 1.76 -13.72
C ILE A 391 4.80 2.14 -14.27
N PHE A 392 3.72 1.58 -13.68
CA PHE A 392 2.35 1.84 -14.13
C PHE A 392 1.69 2.99 -13.39
N SER A 393 2.15 3.31 -12.18
CA SER A 393 1.64 4.42 -11.37
C SER A 393 2.78 5.26 -10.83
N ASP A 394 2.50 6.51 -10.48
CA ASP A 394 3.50 7.43 -9.98
C ASP A 394 4.10 6.97 -8.65
N PHE A 395 5.40 7.17 -8.52
CA PHE A 395 6.17 6.91 -7.32
C PHE A 395 7.28 7.95 -7.19
N PHE A 396 7.78 8.24 -6.00
CA PHE A 396 8.74 9.32 -5.76
C PHE A 396 9.98 9.25 -6.66
N TYR A 397 10.38 8.10 -7.16
CA TYR A 397 11.52 7.96 -8.08
C TYR A 397 11.14 8.06 -9.57
N SER A 398 9.89 8.44 -9.90
CA SER A 398 9.45 8.65 -11.30
C SER A 398 10.24 9.75 -12.01
N ILE A 399 10.92 10.62 -11.26
CA ILE A 399 11.78 11.69 -11.80
C ILE A 399 13.08 11.16 -12.41
N LEU A 400 13.48 9.92 -12.15
CA LEU A 400 14.71 9.34 -12.69
C LEU A 400 14.59 9.16 -14.22
N PRO A 401 15.55 9.64 -15.03
CA PRO A 401 15.52 9.48 -16.49
C PRO A 401 15.51 8.01 -16.96
N SER A 402 15.97 7.11 -16.10
CA SER A 402 15.98 5.65 -16.35
C SER A 402 14.69 4.95 -15.96
N VAL A 403 13.71 5.67 -15.45
CA VAL A 403 12.39 5.15 -15.06
C VAL A 403 11.33 5.74 -15.98
N HIS A 404 10.62 4.88 -16.69
CA HIS A 404 9.53 5.30 -17.55
C HIS A 404 8.18 5.05 -16.88
N ARG A 405 7.42 6.11 -16.64
CA ARG A 405 6.04 6.01 -16.16
C ARG A 405 5.12 5.80 -17.34
N LEU A 406 4.45 4.66 -17.39
CA LEU A 406 3.51 4.30 -18.46
C LEU A 406 2.26 5.19 -18.41
N GLN A 407 1.90 5.80 -19.53
CA GLN A 407 0.70 6.63 -19.63
C GLN A 407 -0.51 5.84 -20.13
N SER A 408 -0.25 4.87 -21.01
CA SER A 408 -1.28 4.02 -21.62
C SER A 408 -0.70 2.62 -21.85
N ILE A 409 -1.57 1.60 -21.79
CA ILE A 409 -1.16 0.21 -22.01
C ILE A 409 -0.69 -0.03 -23.45
N GLU A 410 -1.21 0.71 -24.40
CA GLU A 410 -0.90 0.59 -25.83
C GLU A 410 0.53 1.02 -26.17
N GLU A 411 1.15 1.85 -25.33
CA GLU A 411 2.52 2.27 -25.55
C GLU A 411 3.56 1.24 -25.08
N LEU A 412 3.15 0.19 -24.33
CA LEU A 412 4.07 -0.82 -23.80
C LEU A 412 5.08 -1.36 -24.81
N PRO A 413 4.70 -1.76 -26.04
CA PRO A 413 5.67 -2.29 -27.00
C PRO A 413 6.77 -1.29 -27.39
N ARG A 414 6.42 -0.02 -27.50
CA ARG A 414 7.36 1.08 -27.81
C ARG A 414 8.24 1.37 -26.60
N VAL A 415 7.64 1.52 -25.44
CA VAL A 415 8.31 1.88 -24.18
C VAL A 415 9.27 0.78 -23.75
N ILE A 416 8.90 -0.50 -23.86
CA ILE A 416 9.83 -1.62 -23.56
C ILE A 416 11.07 -1.54 -24.45
N ARG A 417 10.89 -1.35 -25.77
CA ARG A 417 12.03 -1.26 -26.70
C ARG A 417 12.95 -0.06 -26.42
N SER A 418 12.38 1.09 -26.07
CA SER A 418 13.18 2.27 -25.70
C SER A 418 13.88 2.06 -24.36
N SER A 419 13.19 1.55 -23.34
CA SER A 419 13.75 1.30 -22.02
C SER A 419 14.88 0.28 -22.04
N LEU A 420 14.79 -0.77 -22.86
CA LEU A 420 15.87 -1.75 -23.04
C LEU A 420 17.19 -1.13 -23.59
N ARG A 421 17.11 0.05 -24.20
CA ARG A 421 18.26 0.81 -24.72
C ARG A 421 18.71 1.91 -23.77
N THR A 422 17.92 2.23 -22.76
CA THR A 422 18.19 3.32 -21.82
C THR A 422 19.36 2.95 -20.92
N LYS A 423 20.34 3.84 -20.83
CA LYS A 423 21.45 3.73 -19.88
C LYS A 423 21.10 4.40 -18.58
N VAL A 424 21.41 3.74 -17.48
CA VAL A 424 21.27 4.31 -16.14
C VAL A 424 22.56 4.99 -15.75
N HIS A 425 22.51 6.23 -15.30
CA HIS A 425 23.67 6.99 -14.86
C HIS A 425 23.74 7.03 -13.34
N ALA A 426 24.91 6.76 -12.78
CA ALA A 426 25.12 6.77 -11.34
C ALA A 426 24.84 8.15 -10.74
N SER A 427 25.16 9.22 -11.47
CA SER A 427 24.91 10.60 -11.06
C SER A 427 23.43 10.88 -10.81
N ASP A 428 22.53 10.36 -11.65
CA ASP A 428 21.09 10.61 -11.52
C ASP A 428 20.53 9.88 -10.29
N VAL A 429 20.95 8.63 -10.09
CA VAL A 429 20.58 7.84 -8.91
C VAL A 429 21.12 8.49 -7.64
N ASP A 430 22.35 9.00 -7.67
CA ASP A 430 22.99 9.69 -6.55
C ASP A 430 22.27 10.97 -6.17
N LYS A 431 21.96 11.81 -7.16
CA LYS A 431 21.18 13.03 -7.01
C LYS A 431 19.81 12.74 -6.37
N PHE A 432 19.13 11.70 -6.87
CA PHE A 432 17.82 11.30 -6.35
C PHE A 432 17.89 10.82 -4.89
N LEU A 433 18.91 10.03 -4.53
CA LEU A 433 19.08 9.59 -3.14
C LEU A 433 19.39 10.77 -2.19
N ASN A 434 20.14 11.80 -2.65
CA ASN A 434 20.30 13.04 -1.88
C ASN A 434 18.97 13.75 -1.68
N LEU A 435 18.18 13.91 -2.75
CA LEU A 435 16.83 14.49 -2.66
C LEU A 435 15.96 13.76 -1.64
N LEU A 436 16.01 12.42 -1.65
CA LEU A 436 15.23 11.61 -0.73
C LEU A 436 15.69 11.76 0.73
N GLU A 437 17.01 11.92 0.96
CA GLU A 437 17.54 12.23 2.30
C GLU A 437 17.09 13.62 2.76
N GLU A 438 17.17 14.63 1.91
CA GLU A 438 16.73 16.00 2.21
C GLU A 438 15.24 16.07 2.56
N ASN A 439 14.40 15.27 1.89
CA ASN A 439 12.95 15.24 2.06
C ASN A 439 12.46 14.18 3.08
N SER A 440 13.36 13.60 3.84
CA SER A 440 13.02 12.64 4.90
C SER A 440 13.69 12.98 6.22
N ILE A 441 13.00 12.70 7.30
CA ILE A 441 13.49 12.92 8.67
C ILE A 441 13.92 11.59 9.29
N ASP A 442 14.91 11.64 10.17
CA ASP A 442 15.34 10.48 10.96
C ASP A 442 14.29 10.19 12.04
N PHE A 443 13.38 9.32 11.70
CA PHE A 443 12.28 8.90 12.55
C PHE A 443 11.73 7.55 12.10
N ASP A 444 11.80 6.56 12.99
CA ASP A 444 11.27 5.21 12.74
C ASP A 444 9.75 5.18 12.98
N LEU A 445 9.00 4.82 11.95
CA LEU A 445 7.53 4.70 11.98
C LEU A 445 7.04 3.31 12.43
N PHE A 446 7.93 2.32 12.66
CA PHE A 446 7.58 0.93 12.94
C PHE A 446 7.97 0.46 14.33
#